data_da9ff8b0592e8e3d067c9ddc726d08bc
#
_entry.id   da9ff8b0592e8e3d067c9ddc726d08bc
#
_cell.length_a   1.000
_cell.length_b   1.000
_cell.length_c   1.000
_cell.angle_alpha   90.00
_cell.angle_beta   90.00
_cell.angle_gamma   90.00
#
_symmetry.space_group_name_H-M   'P 1'
#
loop_
_entity.id
_entity.type
_entity.pdbx_description
1 polymer ?
#
loop_
_entity_poly.entity_id
_entity_poly.type
_entity_poly.pdbx_seq_one_letter_code
_entity_poly.pdbx_strand_id
1 'polypeptide(L)'
;TDEHGRFQTKLSAGQYTCEVSSLGFISQTFTFQMLNRDYEKDIVLAERTYSLPEVNITKGNEDPAYAVMRKAIARAPYYRTQIKSYTAGTYLKGTGKGTAIPAVLKLSKEVRKDAKEWLGKLFVLEQQQIVNFTAPNIWNNKVLANKNSFPEEIQVDMGITTINLYTPELFGKVSPLNKSAFSYYRFRLDACFVEEGQMINKIRVIPKKDDSRLLEGDLFIVEDLWCISAADVNVRATGLKAKIKITCKEVQSSVFLPVSITTSSTIDIMGFKAEASYLAAIHYREVKTDIQPETSTDKTTKPVTVNAVAQPKKHKFERPARIGRKDTQVDSLADKRDSLYWTTIRSVPLRLEEVQSYQYKEEKLALKDLSPGEKSEKKTAVGQVLNTIMWGKTFRTSNKN
;
A
#
# COMPACT_ATOMS: atom_id res chain seq x y z
N THR A 1 4.40 10.23 6.16
CA THR A 1 5.46 9.93 7.15
C THR A 1 6.05 8.55 6.93
N ASP A 2 7.29 8.33 7.35
CA ASP A 2 7.91 6.99 7.37
C ASP A 2 7.42 6.17 8.58
N GLU A 3 7.96 4.94 8.75
CA GLU A 3 7.63 4.06 9.88
C GLU A 3 8.01 4.63 11.27
N HIS A 4 8.83 5.67 11.30
CA HIS A 4 9.24 6.40 12.53
C HIS A 4 8.48 7.72 12.72
N GLY A 5 7.48 7.99 11.87
CA GLY A 5 6.68 9.22 11.93
C GLY A 5 7.38 10.46 11.34
N ARG A 6 8.55 10.33 10.69
CA ARG A 6 9.28 11.46 10.12
C ARG A 6 8.71 11.86 8.77
N PHE A 7 8.64 13.15 8.53
CA PHE A 7 8.28 13.72 7.23
C PHE A 7 9.14 14.97 6.95
N GLN A 8 9.23 15.36 5.70
CA GLN A 8 9.83 16.61 5.30
C GLN A 8 9.06 17.19 4.11
N THR A 9 9.07 18.51 4.01
CA THR A 9 8.50 19.23 2.88
C THR A 9 9.29 20.52 2.62
N LYS A 10 9.32 20.98 1.38
CA LYS A 10 9.91 22.26 1.02
C LYS A 10 8.82 23.29 0.85
N LEU A 11 8.93 24.38 1.59
CA LEU A 11 7.99 25.49 1.55
C LEU A 11 8.75 26.80 1.27
N SER A 12 8.14 27.67 0.52
CA SER A 12 8.63 29.04 0.36
C SER A 12 8.42 29.85 1.66
N ALA A 13 9.07 31.00 1.79
CA ALA A 13 8.79 31.88 2.93
C ALA A 13 7.29 32.27 2.92
N GLY A 14 6.64 32.17 4.08
CA GLY A 14 5.21 32.42 4.22
C GLY A 14 4.63 31.86 5.52
N GLN A 15 3.36 32.13 5.76
CA GLN A 15 2.61 31.57 6.88
C GLN A 15 1.88 30.32 6.44
N TYR A 16 1.98 29.23 7.20
CA TYR A 16 1.39 27.94 6.90
C TYR A 16 0.63 27.39 8.09
N THR A 17 -0.44 26.70 7.79
CA THR A 17 -1.16 25.86 8.77
C THR A 17 -0.85 24.39 8.42
N CYS A 18 -0.36 23.65 9.40
CA CYS A 18 -0.06 22.23 9.27
C CYS A 18 -1.06 21.45 10.10
N GLU A 19 -1.68 20.46 9.49
CA GLU A 19 -2.47 19.44 10.17
C GLU A 19 -1.70 18.12 10.14
N VAL A 20 -1.50 17.53 11.31
CA VAL A 20 -0.85 16.23 11.48
C VAL A 20 -1.86 15.24 12.00
N SER A 21 -2.08 14.18 11.25
CA SER A 21 -3.00 13.11 11.60
C SER A 21 -2.31 11.75 11.51
N SER A 22 -2.64 10.85 12.42
CA SER A 22 -2.22 9.46 12.39
C SER A 22 -3.34 8.57 12.89
N LEU A 23 -3.45 7.39 12.29
CA LEU A 23 -4.49 6.43 12.66
C LEU A 23 -4.35 6.02 14.13
N GLY A 24 -5.41 6.21 14.90
CA GLY A 24 -5.42 5.93 16.34
C GLY A 24 -5.04 7.11 17.23
N PHE A 25 -4.75 8.27 16.66
CA PHE A 25 -4.35 9.48 17.39
C PHE A 25 -5.30 10.64 17.12
N ILE A 26 -5.31 11.62 18.01
CA ILE A 26 -6.04 12.88 17.80
C ILE A 26 -5.23 13.75 16.86
N SER A 27 -5.84 14.19 15.75
CA SER A 27 -5.19 15.12 14.82
C SER A 27 -4.85 16.44 15.49
N GLN A 28 -3.68 16.98 15.19
CA GLN A 28 -3.20 18.25 15.73
C GLN A 28 -2.97 19.25 14.58
N THR A 29 -3.54 20.44 14.73
CA THR A 29 -3.34 21.54 13.79
C THR A 29 -2.53 22.65 14.46
N PHE A 30 -1.54 23.18 13.77
CA PHE A 30 -0.76 24.33 14.23
C PHE A 30 -0.35 25.23 13.07
N THR A 31 -0.20 26.51 13.35
CA THR A 31 0.25 27.52 12.39
C THR A 31 1.71 27.89 12.69
N PHE A 32 2.52 28.05 11.64
CA PHE A 32 3.90 28.49 11.76
C PHE A 32 4.27 29.41 10.60
N GLN A 33 5.32 30.22 10.82
CA GLN A 33 5.87 31.09 9.79
C GLN A 33 7.16 30.48 9.27
N MET A 34 7.19 30.16 7.96
CA MET A 34 8.39 29.72 7.27
C MET A 34 9.24 30.92 6.87
N LEU A 35 10.48 30.92 7.33
CA LEU A 35 11.50 31.89 6.94
C LEU A 35 12.49 31.22 5.99
N ASN A 36 13.49 31.97 5.48
CA ASN A 36 14.56 31.43 4.63
C ASN A 36 15.59 30.60 5.46
N ARG A 37 15.11 29.72 6.31
CA ARG A 37 15.91 28.80 7.12
C ARG A 37 15.14 27.52 7.38
N ASP A 38 15.84 26.45 7.69
CA ASP A 38 15.22 25.20 8.07
C ASP A 38 14.38 25.36 9.35
N TYR A 39 13.23 24.70 9.37
CA TYR A 39 12.32 24.64 10.50
C TYR A 39 12.08 23.17 10.86
N GLU A 40 12.43 22.80 12.08
CA GLU A 40 12.24 21.46 12.61
C GLU A 40 11.32 21.53 13.83
N LYS A 41 10.40 20.58 13.92
CA LYS A 41 9.45 20.49 15.02
C LYS A 41 9.07 19.04 15.30
N ASP A 42 9.25 18.62 16.54
CA ASP A 42 8.69 17.39 17.04
C ASP A 42 7.20 17.59 17.39
N ILE A 43 6.36 16.66 16.92
CA ILE A 43 4.93 16.70 17.10
C ILE A 43 4.50 15.43 17.82
N VAL A 44 3.99 15.59 19.05
CA VAL A 44 3.48 14.48 19.85
C VAL A 44 1.97 14.47 19.72
N LEU A 45 1.43 13.43 19.11
CA LEU A 45 0.00 13.21 18.99
C LEU A 45 -0.51 12.45 20.23
N ALA A 46 -1.59 12.93 20.83
CA ALA A 46 -2.28 12.21 21.89
C ALA A 46 -3.00 10.99 21.32
N GLU A 47 -2.93 9.86 22.01
CA GLU A 47 -3.73 8.70 21.66
C GLU A 47 -5.23 9.03 21.71
N ARG A 48 -5.97 8.57 20.72
CA ARG A 48 -7.41 8.76 20.66
C ARG A 48 -8.08 7.79 21.64
N THR A 49 -8.76 8.34 22.63
CA THR A 49 -9.63 7.53 23.47
C THR A 49 -10.87 7.15 22.67
N TYR A 50 -11.04 5.86 22.43
CA TYR A 50 -12.21 5.35 21.74
C TYR A 50 -13.36 5.19 22.72
N SER A 51 -14.49 5.83 22.45
CA SER A 51 -15.75 5.47 23.11
C SER A 51 -16.36 4.31 22.34
N LEU A 52 -16.61 3.19 23.00
CA LEU A 52 -17.56 2.22 22.47
C LEU A 52 -18.93 2.89 22.56
N PRO A 53 -19.70 2.99 21.47
CA PRO A 53 -21.09 3.41 21.59
C PRO A 53 -21.75 2.45 22.58
N GLU A 54 -22.58 3.01 23.47
CA GLU A 54 -23.43 2.20 24.34
C GLU A 54 -24.23 1.28 23.43
N VAL A 55 -23.89 0.01 23.42
CA VAL A 55 -24.50 -0.98 22.53
C VAL A 55 -25.91 -1.20 23.08
N ASN A 56 -26.88 -0.45 22.57
CA ASN A 56 -28.27 -0.85 22.68
C ASN A 56 -28.38 -2.22 21.98
N ILE A 57 -28.35 -3.27 22.78
CA ILE A 57 -28.54 -4.64 22.35
C ILE A 57 -30.00 -4.74 21.87
N THR A 58 -30.23 -4.33 20.63
CA THR A 58 -31.47 -4.58 19.94
C THR A 58 -31.59 -6.10 19.74
N LYS A 59 -32.78 -6.63 19.99
CA LYS A 59 -33.16 -8.03 19.89
C LYS A 59 -32.36 -8.80 18.82
N GLY A 60 -31.34 -9.56 19.23
CA GLY A 60 -30.59 -10.45 18.35
C GLY A 60 -29.08 -10.38 18.49
N ASN A 61 -28.47 -10.36 19.63
CA ASN A 61 -27.06 -10.69 19.97
C ASN A 61 -25.97 -10.58 18.86
N GLU A 62 -26.23 -9.83 17.77
CA GLU A 62 -25.30 -9.64 16.65
C GLU A 62 -24.47 -8.37 16.85
N ASP A 63 -23.14 -8.48 16.67
CA ASP A 63 -22.23 -7.35 16.77
C ASP A 63 -22.60 -6.24 15.77
N PRO A 64 -22.65 -4.95 16.18
CA PRO A 64 -22.97 -3.81 15.30
C PRO A 64 -22.10 -3.74 14.04
N ALA A 65 -20.87 -4.26 14.09
CA ALA A 65 -19.98 -4.38 12.93
C ALA A 65 -20.65 -5.05 11.71
N TYR A 66 -21.56 -6.00 11.94
CA TYR A 66 -22.23 -6.69 10.83
C TYR A 66 -23.18 -5.77 10.07
N ALA A 67 -23.87 -4.84 10.75
CA ALA A 67 -24.71 -3.85 10.09
C ALA A 67 -23.86 -2.89 9.25
N VAL A 68 -22.75 -2.40 9.77
CA VAL A 68 -21.78 -1.55 9.05
C VAL A 68 -21.23 -2.29 7.83
N MET A 69 -20.77 -3.54 8.02
CA MET A 69 -20.19 -4.32 6.93
C MET A 69 -21.20 -4.70 5.83
N ARG A 70 -22.46 -4.95 6.17
CA ARG A 70 -23.49 -5.17 5.14
C ARG A 70 -23.64 -3.95 4.23
N LYS A 71 -23.66 -2.74 4.80
CA LYS A 71 -23.74 -1.49 4.07
C LYS A 71 -22.49 -1.25 3.23
N ALA A 72 -21.29 -1.43 3.80
CA ALA A 72 -20.03 -1.29 3.08
C ALA A 72 -19.90 -2.30 1.93
N ILE A 73 -20.25 -3.58 2.14
CA ILE A 73 -20.25 -4.62 1.10
C ILE A 73 -21.27 -4.28 -0.01
N ALA A 74 -22.43 -3.78 0.36
CA ALA A 74 -23.44 -3.37 -0.62
C ALA A 74 -22.98 -2.17 -1.48
N ARG A 75 -22.22 -1.24 -0.89
CA ARG A 75 -21.65 -0.06 -1.59
C ARG A 75 -20.36 -0.37 -2.36
N ALA A 76 -19.64 -1.46 -2.07
CA ALA A 76 -18.38 -1.80 -2.71
C ALA A 76 -18.44 -1.84 -4.26
N PRO A 77 -19.49 -2.34 -4.94
CA PRO A 77 -19.59 -2.28 -6.39
C PRO A 77 -19.60 -0.86 -6.94
N TYR A 78 -20.26 0.08 -6.25
CA TYR A 78 -20.28 1.50 -6.61
C TYR A 78 -18.88 2.10 -6.50
N TYR A 79 -18.22 1.98 -5.35
CA TYR A 79 -16.87 2.54 -5.14
C TYR A 79 -15.84 1.93 -6.08
N ARG A 80 -15.98 0.66 -6.43
CA ARG A 80 -15.09 -0.02 -7.39
C ARG A 80 -15.08 0.65 -8.76
N THR A 81 -16.20 1.22 -9.19
CA THR A 81 -16.38 1.80 -10.53
C THR A 81 -16.59 3.31 -10.53
N GLN A 82 -16.61 3.95 -9.34
CA GLN A 82 -16.86 5.38 -9.18
C GLN A 82 -15.87 6.24 -9.97
N ILE A 83 -14.61 5.84 -10.01
CA ILE A 83 -13.55 6.61 -10.66
C ILE A 83 -13.49 6.26 -12.15
N LYS A 84 -13.61 7.27 -13.00
CA LYS A 84 -13.43 7.13 -14.46
C LYS A 84 -12.00 7.36 -14.87
N SER A 85 -11.36 8.38 -14.33
CA SER A 85 -9.95 8.66 -14.57
C SER A 85 -9.36 9.55 -13.48
N TYR A 86 -8.07 9.50 -13.31
CA TYR A 86 -7.30 10.48 -12.56
C TYR A 86 -5.86 10.54 -13.05
N THR A 87 -5.20 11.67 -12.75
CA THR A 87 -3.76 11.81 -12.78
C THR A 87 -3.26 11.95 -11.35
N ALA A 88 -2.24 11.19 -10.97
CA ALA A 88 -1.63 11.27 -9.65
C ALA A 88 -0.11 11.36 -9.74
N GLY A 89 0.48 12.30 -8.99
CA GLY A 89 1.90 12.31 -8.68
C GLY A 89 2.16 11.35 -7.52
N THR A 90 3.17 10.50 -7.65
CA THR A 90 3.51 9.54 -6.58
C THR A 90 4.98 9.62 -6.25
N TYR A 91 5.29 9.60 -4.95
CA TYR A 91 6.62 9.35 -4.43
C TYR A 91 6.63 7.97 -3.77
N LEU A 92 7.57 7.14 -4.17
CA LEU A 92 7.69 5.76 -3.74
C LEU A 92 9.07 5.57 -3.12
N LYS A 93 9.13 4.91 -1.96
CA LYS A 93 10.37 4.48 -1.33
C LYS A 93 10.24 3.02 -0.90
N GLY A 94 11.14 2.17 -1.38
CA GLY A 94 11.26 0.78 -0.95
C GLY A 94 12.61 0.54 -0.31
N THR A 95 12.65 -0.26 0.76
CA THR A 95 13.90 -0.73 1.36
C THR A 95 13.90 -2.24 1.46
N GLY A 96 15.10 -2.83 1.43
CA GLY A 96 15.27 -4.26 1.60
C GLY A 96 16.59 -4.59 2.25
N LYS A 97 16.59 -5.57 3.18
CA LYS A 97 17.77 -6.03 3.90
C LYS A 97 17.74 -7.55 3.98
N GLY A 98 18.71 -8.21 3.36
CA GLY A 98 18.91 -9.64 3.53
C GLY A 98 19.49 -9.93 4.91
N THR A 99 18.86 -10.79 5.71
CA THR A 99 19.28 -11.09 7.09
C THR A 99 19.92 -12.47 7.22
N ALA A 100 19.55 -13.44 6.36
CA ALA A 100 20.16 -14.76 6.34
C ALA A 100 20.07 -15.45 4.98
N ILE A 101 20.98 -16.38 4.75
CA ILE A 101 20.95 -17.35 3.64
C ILE A 101 20.97 -18.78 4.18
N PRO A 102 20.41 -19.75 3.45
CA PRO A 102 20.43 -21.16 3.83
C PRO A 102 21.84 -21.66 4.13
N ALA A 103 21.97 -22.49 5.18
CA ALA A 103 23.27 -23.01 5.61
C ALA A 103 23.98 -23.81 4.49
N VAL A 104 23.20 -24.55 3.67
CA VAL A 104 23.73 -25.35 2.55
C VAL A 104 24.41 -24.47 1.50
N LEU A 105 23.91 -23.28 1.26
CA LEU A 105 24.49 -22.34 0.30
C LEU A 105 25.78 -21.68 0.82
N LYS A 106 25.99 -21.65 2.14
CA LYS A 106 27.25 -21.18 2.75
C LYS A 106 28.43 -22.10 2.46
N LEU A 107 28.22 -23.30 1.93
CA LEU A 107 29.29 -24.22 1.54
C LEU A 107 29.99 -23.78 0.24
N SER A 108 29.31 -23.10 -0.67
CA SER A 108 29.91 -22.53 -1.88
C SER A 108 30.76 -21.29 -1.55
N LYS A 109 32.01 -21.24 -2.02
CA LYS A 109 32.89 -20.07 -1.85
C LYS A 109 32.35 -18.86 -2.62
N GLU A 110 31.77 -19.06 -3.80
CA GLU A 110 31.17 -18.01 -4.63
C GLU A 110 29.96 -17.39 -3.93
N VAL A 111 29.03 -18.23 -3.45
CA VAL A 111 27.85 -17.75 -2.72
C VAL A 111 28.22 -17.02 -1.44
N ARG A 112 29.27 -17.48 -0.74
CA ARG A 112 29.75 -16.77 0.46
C ARG A 112 30.34 -15.40 0.14
N LYS A 113 31.06 -15.28 -0.99
CA LYS A 113 31.60 -13.98 -1.43
C LYS A 113 30.47 -13.02 -1.78
N ASP A 114 29.52 -13.46 -2.58
CA ASP A 114 28.36 -12.68 -2.98
C ASP A 114 27.49 -12.29 -1.75
N ALA A 115 27.24 -13.25 -0.84
CA ALA A 115 26.46 -13.00 0.34
C ALA A 115 27.06 -11.95 1.29
N LYS A 116 28.39 -11.86 1.39
CA LYS A 116 29.07 -10.82 2.17
C LYS A 116 28.82 -9.42 1.63
N GLU A 117 28.53 -9.28 0.33
CA GLU A 117 28.28 -7.98 -0.30
C GLU A 117 26.89 -7.43 0.02
N TRP A 118 25.91 -8.26 0.34
CA TRP A 118 24.53 -7.81 0.53
C TRP A 118 23.88 -8.24 1.86
N LEU A 119 24.38 -9.30 2.55
CA LEU A 119 23.85 -9.68 3.87
C LEU A 119 24.13 -8.58 4.90
N GLY A 120 23.06 -8.20 5.60
CA GLY A 120 23.10 -7.17 6.64
C GLY A 120 23.13 -5.75 6.11
N LYS A 121 23.27 -5.54 4.80
CA LYS A 121 23.22 -4.20 4.19
C LYS A 121 21.80 -3.83 3.83
N LEU A 122 21.46 -2.57 4.05
CA LEU A 122 20.20 -1.99 3.61
C LEU A 122 20.33 -1.53 2.16
N PHE A 123 19.37 -1.88 1.34
CA PHE A 123 19.20 -1.36 -0.02
C PHE A 123 17.98 -0.47 -0.10
N VAL A 124 18.03 0.54 -0.95
CA VAL A 124 16.98 1.56 -1.08
C VAL A 124 16.66 1.78 -2.55
N LEU A 125 15.38 1.89 -2.84
CA LEU A 125 14.86 2.35 -4.12
C LEU A 125 13.91 3.50 -3.87
N GLU A 126 14.15 4.63 -4.54
CA GLU A 126 13.23 5.77 -4.57
C GLU A 126 12.78 6.00 -6.02
N GLN A 127 11.50 6.26 -6.21
CA GLN A 127 10.94 6.63 -7.51
C GLN A 127 9.94 7.77 -7.37
N GLN A 128 9.93 8.65 -8.36
CA GLN A 128 8.85 9.59 -8.60
C GLN A 128 8.15 9.20 -9.90
N GLN A 129 6.83 9.09 -9.85
CA GLN A 129 6.03 8.71 -11.01
C GLN A 129 4.83 9.63 -11.18
N ILE A 130 4.37 9.76 -12.42
CA ILE A 130 3.02 10.20 -12.73
C ILE A 130 2.23 8.96 -13.12
N VAL A 131 1.11 8.76 -12.46
CA VAL A 131 0.18 7.65 -12.70
C VAL A 131 -1.08 8.22 -13.33
N ASN A 132 -1.40 7.78 -14.54
CA ASN A 132 -2.65 8.09 -15.21
C ASN A 132 -3.52 6.84 -15.23
N PHE A 133 -4.66 6.91 -14.55
CA PHE A 133 -5.66 5.87 -14.55
C PHE A 133 -6.82 6.22 -15.47
N THR A 134 -7.30 5.25 -16.21
CA THR A 134 -8.55 5.31 -16.96
C THR A 134 -9.32 4.00 -16.76
N ALA A 135 -10.58 4.12 -16.34
CA ALA A 135 -11.44 2.96 -16.16
C ALA A 135 -11.59 2.15 -17.46
N PRO A 136 -11.80 0.84 -17.39
CA PRO A 136 -11.98 0.07 -16.15
C PRO A 136 -10.66 -0.33 -15.47
N ASN A 137 -9.54 -0.44 -16.16
CA ASN A 137 -8.26 -0.93 -15.64
C ASN A 137 -7.08 -0.57 -16.56
N ILE A 138 -7.01 0.63 -17.08
CA ILE A 138 -5.90 1.10 -17.90
C ILE A 138 -5.02 2.01 -17.06
N TRP A 139 -3.73 1.67 -16.97
CA TRP A 139 -2.74 2.36 -16.18
C TRP A 139 -1.57 2.75 -17.08
N ASN A 140 -1.32 4.05 -17.22
CA ASN A 140 -0.16 4.58 -17.93
C ASN A 140 0.71 5.31 -16.90
N ASN A 141 1.86 4.73 -16.60
CA ASN A 141 2.78 5.26 -15.62
C ASN A 141 3.98 5.89 -16.33
N LYS A 142 4.40 7.06 -15.87
CA LYS A 142 5.65 7.69 -16.31
C LYS A 142 6.57 7.87 -15.11
N VAL A 143 7.71 7.16 -15.13
CA VAL A 143 8.77 7.32 -14.13
C VAL A 143 9.57 8.57 -14.47
N LEU A 144 9.56 9.57 -13.60
CA LEU A 144 10.25 10.85 -13.77
C LEU A 144 11.64 10.86 -13.14
N ALA A 145 11.79 10.13 -12.05
CA ALA A 145 13.04 9.98 -11.33
C ALA A 145 13.11 8.59 -10.70
N ASN A 146 14.32 8.01 -10.73
CA ASN A 146 14.62 6.72 -10.15
C ASN A 146 16.00 6.77 -9.50
N LYS A 147 16.09 6.43 -8.22
CA LYS A 147 17.37 6.27 -7.50
C LYS A 147 17.35 4.93 -6.80
N ASN A 148 18.28 4.06 -7.15
CA ASN A 148 18.28 2.66 -6.73
C ASN A 148 19.66 2.22 -6.27
N SER A 149 19.77 1.68 -5.06
CA SER A 149 21.01 1.07 -4.55
C SER A 149 20.99 -0.47 -4.61
N PHE A 150 19.84 -1.09 -4.96
CA PHE A 150 19.80 -2.55 -5.13
C PHE A 150 20.75 -3.03 -6.22
N PRO A 151 21.29 -4.25 -6.10
CA PRO A 151 21.99 -4.92 -7.20
C PRO A 151 21.15 -4.99 -8.47
N GLU A 152 21.78 -4.91 -9.64
CA GLU A 152 21.08 -4.86 -10.95
C GLU A 152 20.21 -6.09 -11.21
N GLU A 153 20.57 -7.23 -10.61
CA GLU A 153 19.83 -8.49 -10.73
C GLU A 153 18.49 -8.46 -9.99
N ILE A 154 18.32 -7.57 -9.02
CA ILE A 154 17.10 -7.45 -8.20
C ILE A 154 16.20 -6.39 -8.82
N GLN A 155 15.17 -6.83 -9.52
CA GLN A 155 14.14 -5.94 -10.03
C GLN A 155 13.06 -5.75 -8.96
N VAL A 156 12.85 -4.52 -8.51
CA VAL A 156 11.81 -4.18 -7.54
C VAL A 156 10.61 -3.60 -8.27
N ASP A 157 9.47 -4.30 -8.24
CA ASP A 157 8.22 -3.75 -8.78
C ASP A 157 7.52 -2.87 -7.74
N MET A 158 7.39 -1.59 -8.02
CA MET A 158 6.76 -0.58 -7.17
C MET A 158 5.26 -0.42 -7.49
N GLY A 159 4.61 -1.49 -7.94
CA GLY A 159 3.23 -1.46 -8.48
C GLY A 159 2.09 -1.33 -7.48
N ILE A 160 2.36 -1.19 -6.18
CA ILE A 160 1.31 -1.09 -5.14
C ILE A 160 0.42 0.17 -5.27
N THR A 161 0.83 1.16 -6.04
CA THR A 161 0.02 2.39 -6.27
C THR A 161 -1.28 2.16 -7.04
N THR A 162 -1.50 0.97 -7.60
CA THR A 162 -2.67 0.64 -8.42
C THR A 162 -3.72 -0.20 -7.66
N ILE A 163 -3.91 0.08 -6.36
CA ILE A 163 -4.85 -0.67 -5.53
C ILE A 163 -6.25 -0.08 -5.61
N ASN A 164 -7.23 -0.94 -5.88
CA ASN A 164 -8.64 -0.65 -5.64
C ASN A 164 -9.13 -1.50 -4.45
N LEU A 165 -9.44 -0.84 -3.33
CA LEU A 165 -9.82 -1.47 -2.07
C LEU A 165 -11.17 -2.22 -2.13
N TYR A 166 -11.96 -1.96 -3.16
CA TYR A 166 -13.32 -2.48 -3.31
C TYR A 166 -13.40 -3.68 -4.26
N THR A 167 -12.25 -4.24 -4.66
CA THR A 167 -12.21 -5.47 -5.47
C THR A 167 -12.60 -6.70 -4.63
N PRO A 168 -13.18 -7.74 -5.23
CA PRO A 168 -13.52 -8.98 -4.54
C PRO A 168 -12.30 -9.69 -3.92
N GLU A 169 -11.12 -9.42 -4.46
CA GLU A 169 -9.83 -9.88 -3.94
C GLU A 169 -8.92 -8.68 -3.70
N LEU A 170 -8.26 -8.67 -2.55
CA LEU A 170 -7.30 -7.65 -2.15
C LEU A 170 -5.97 -8.34 -1.79
N PHE A 171 -4.86 -7.92 -2.41
CA PHE A 171 -3.53 -8.56 -2.25
C PHE A 171 -3.53 -10.07 -2.56
N GLY A 172 -4.35 -10.52 -3.52
CA GLY A 172 -4.51 -11.94 -3.84
C GLY A 172 -5.22 -12.76 -2.74
N LYS A 173 -5.94 -12.09 -1.85
CA LYS A 173 -6.72 -12.68 -0.75
C LYS A 173 -8.19 -12.32 -0.92
N VAL A 174 -9.07 -13.11 -0.31
CA VAL A 174 -10.50 -12.78 -0.26
C VAL A 174 -10.68 -11.45 0.46
N SER A 175 -11.27 -10.46 -0.20
CA SER A 175 -11.52 -9.15 0.40
C SER A 175 -12.58 -9.23 1.51
N PRO A 176 -12.42 -8.52 2.63
CA PRO A 176 -13.49 -8.34 3.62
C PRO A 176 -14.75 -7.64 3.05
N LEU A 177 -14.62 -6.96 1.90
CA LEU A 177 -15.75 -6.37 1.16
C LEU A 177 -16.28 -7.28 0.05
N ASN A 178 -15.84 -8.53 -0.02
CA ASN A 178 -16.40 -9.53 -0.92
C ASN A 178 -17.86 -9.84 -0.55
N LYS A 179 -18.73 -10.08 -1.52
CA LYS A 179 -20.14 -10.46 -1.31
C LYS A 179 -20.31 -11.66 -0.37
N SER A 180 -19.34 -12.58 -0.37
CA SER A 180 -19.32 -13.78 0.49
C SER A 180 -18.48 -13.58 1.77
N ALA A 181 -18.11 -12.34 2.14
CA ALA A 181 -17.20 -12.06 3.26
C ALA A 181 -17.67 -12.69 4.58
N PHE A 182 -18.98 -12.70 4.85
CA PHE A 182 -19.55 -13.31 6.04
C PHE A 182 -19.35 -14.82 6.13
N SER A 183 -19.04 -15.51 5.05
CA SER A 183 -18.68 -16.92 5.06
C SER A 183 -17.23 -17.17 5.53
N TYR A 184 -16.37 -16.18 5.35
CA TYR A 184 -14.93 -16.26 5.61
C TYR A 184 -14.50 -15.56 6.89
N TYR A 185 -15.20 -14.46 7.26
CA TYR A 185 -14.82 -13.56 8.34
C TYR A 185 -15.90 -13.44 9.42
N ARG A 186 -15.43 -13.16 10.63
CA ARG A 186 -16.20 -12.53 11.70
C ARG A 186 -15.80 -11.08 11.77
N PHE A 187 -16.73 -10.23 12.17
CA PHE A 187 -16.52 -8.79 12.30
C PHE A 187 -16.87 -8.37 13.72
N ARG A 188 -16.08 -7.45 14.27
CA ARG A 188 -16.30 -6.87 15.58
C ARG A 188 -16.11 -5.36 15.50
N LEU A 189 -17.00 -4.60 16.10
CA LEU A 189 -16.86 -3.15 16.24
C LEU A 189 -15.93 -2.87 17.42
N ASP A 190 -14.71 -2.44 17.13
CA ASP A 190 -13.70 -2.14 18.17
C ASP A 190 -13.85 -0.69 18.68
N ALA A 191 -14.33 0.24 17.83
CA ALA A 191 -14.49 1.64 18.20
C ALA A 191 -15.33 2.44 17.20
N CYS A 192 -15.90 3.57 17.66
CA CYS A 192 -16.43 4.63 16.82
C CYS A 192 -15.81 5.97 17.26
N PHE A 193 -15.51 6.84 16.33
CA PHE A 193 -14.94 8.16 16.62
C PHE A 193 -15.19 9.15 15.48
N VAL A 194 -15.12 10.43 15.78
CA VAL A 194 -15.23 11.50 14.77
C VAL A 194 -13.83 11.91 14.32
N GLU A 195 -13.63 11.97 13.02
CA GLU A 195 -12.41 12.48 12.36
C GLU A 195 -12.82 13.39 11.20
N GLU A 196 -12.27 14.59 11.14
CA GLU A 196 -12.60 15.60 10.12
C GLU A 196 -14.13 15.80 9.93
N GLY A 197 -14.87 15.76 11.05
CA GLY A 197 -16.34 15.93 11.06
C GLY A 197 -17.13 14.69 10.63
N GLN A 198 -16.48 13.59 10.30
CA GLN A 198 -17.11 12.35 9.88
C GLN A 198 -17.00 11.27 10.97
N MET A 199 -18.08 10.52 11.19
CA MET A 199 -18.06 9.36 12.08
C MET A 199 -17.37 8.19 11.40
N ILE A 200 -16.37 7.63 12.06
CA ILE A 200 -15.58 6.49 11.60
C ILE A 200 -15.84 5.27 12.48
N ASN A 201 -16.18 4.16 11.87
CA ASN A 201 -16.33 2.87 12.51
C ASN A 201 -15.06 2.03 12.33
N LYS A 202 -14.37 1.68 13.43
CA LYS A 202 -13.24 0.76 13.42
C LYS A 202 -13.73 -0.66 13.54
N ILE A 203 -13.62 -1.43 12.47
CA ILE A 203 -14.08 -2.81 12.37
C ILE A 203 -12.89 -3.76 12.38
N ARG A 204 -12.82 -4.64 13.36
CA ARG A 204 -11.88 -5.76 13.39
C ARG A 204 -12.35 -6.86 12.45
N VAL A 205 -11.50 -7.25 11.52
CA VAL A 205 -11.67 -8.35 10.57
C VAL A 205 -10.96 -9.58 11.11
N ILE A 206 -11.71 -10.64 11.40
CA ILE A 206 -11.20 -11.86 12.03
C ILE A 206 -11.51 -13.06 11.12
N PRO A 207 -10.50 -13.73 10.55
CA PRO A 207 -10.71 -14.97 9.80
C PRO A 207 -11.44 -16.03 10.63
N LYS A 208 -12.42 -16.72 10.03
CA LYS A 208 -13.11 -17.85 10.68
C LYS A 208 -12.24 -19.10 10.75
N LYS A 209 -11.22 -19.19 9.89
CA LYS A 209 -10.27 -20.31 9.83
C LYS A 209 -8.86 -19.73 9.63
N ASP A 210 -7.84 -20.45 10.09
CA ASP A 210 -6.46 -20.13 9.76
C ASP A 210 -6.18 -20.53 8.30
N ASP A 211 -6.36 -19.60 7.38
CA ASP A 211 -6.23 -19.80 5.94
C ASP A 211 -5.44 -18.64 5.36
N SER A 212 -4.33 -18.94 4.71
CA SER A 212 -3.46 -17.93 4.09
C SER A 212 -4.14 -17.13 2.96
N ARG A 213 -5.31 -17.54 2.50
CA ARG A 213 -6.13 -16.80 1.53
C ARG A 213 -6.95 -15.68 2.17
N LEU A 214 -6.93 -15.56 3.49
CA LEU A 214 -7.72 -14.58 4.24
C LEU A 214 -6.83 -13.46 4.78
N LEU A 215 -7.45 -12.30 5.00
CA LEU A 215 -6.86 -11.12 5.62
C LEU A 215 -7.27 -11.05 7.10
N GLU A 216 -6.42 -10.48 7.91
CA GLU A 216 -6.71 -10.15 9.31
C GLU A 216 -6.29 -8.71 9.59
N GLY A 217 -7.08 -7.96 10.36
CA GLY A 217 -6.71 -6.59 10.70
C GLY A 217 -7.90 -5.68 10.96
N ASP A 218 -7.75 -4.41 10.70
CA ASP A 218 -8.74 -3.38 10.97
C ASP A 218 -9.15 -2.66 9.68
N LEU A 219 -10.45 -2.46 9.49
CA LEU A 219 -11.01 -1.54 8.51
C LEU A 219 -11.65 -0.35 9.22
N PHE A 220 -11.48 0.81 8.65
CA PHE A 220 -12.06 2.06 9.12
C PHE A 220 -13.08 2.52 8.08
N ILE A 221 -14.34 2.50 8.46
CA ILE A 221 -15.48 2.75 7.58
C ILE A 221 -16.13 4.07 7.96
N VAL A 222 -16.26 4.98 7.00
CA VAL A 222 -16.96 6.25 7.17
C VAL A 222 -18.45 5.96 7.29
N GLU A 223 -19.10 6.46 8.36
CA GLU A 223 -20.55 6.35 8.53
C GLU A 223 -21.27 7.08 7.37
N ASP A 224 -22.46 6.65 7.02
CA ASP A 224 -23.32 7.16 5.93
C ASP A 224 -22.75 6.96 4.52
N LEU A 225 -21.49 7.20 4.28
CA LEU A 225 -20.84 6.93 2.99
C LEU A 225 -20.53 5.44 2.83
N TRP A 226 -20.24 4.74 3.92
CA TRP A 226 -19.88 3.30 3.95
C TRP A 226 -18.65 2.98 3.09
N CYS A 227 -17.77 3.97 2.94
CA CYS A 227 -16.47 3.83 2.25
C CYS A 227 -15.33 3.60 3.24
N ILE A 228 -14.17 3.17 2.73
CA ILE A 228 -12.96 2.96 3.52
C ILE A 228 -12.22 4.29 3.68
N SER A 229 -12.00 4.74 4.91
CA SER A 229 -11.07 5.83 5.24
C SER A 229 -9.66 5.31 5.53
N ALA A 230 -9.53 4.10 6.07
CA ALA A 230 -8.24 3.47 6.26
C ALA A 230 -8.37 1.94 6.37
N ALA A 231 -7.24 1.26 6.18
CA ALA A 231 -7.09 -0.17 6.44
C ALA A 231 -5.73 -0.45 7.07
N ASP A 232 -5.68 -1.31 8.09
CA ASP A 232 -4.45 -1.85 8.69
C ASP A 232 -4.57 -3.37 8.71
N VAL A 233 -4.01 -4.03 7.69
CA VAL A 233 -4.23 -5.45 7.44
C VAL A 233 -2.93 -6.25 7.40
N ASN A 234 -3.00 -7.46 7.92
CA ASN A 234 -1.94 -8.44 7.85
C ASN A 234 -2.20 -9.41 6.69
N VAL A 235 -1.19 -9.60 5.88
CA VAL A 235 -1.16 -10.54 4.75
C VAL A 235 -0.17 -11.64 5.06
N ARG A 236 -0.62 -12.90 4.95
CA ARG A 236 0.24 -14.07 5.10
C ARG A 236 0.26 -14.88 3.82
N ALA A 237 1.45 -15.29 3.39
CA ALA A 237 1.67 -16.27 2.32
C ALA A 237 2.82 -17.18 2.74
N THR A 238 3.07 -18.26 1.99
CA THR A 238 4.18 -19.15 2.29
C THR A 238 5.49 -18.38 2.33
N GLY A 239 6.11 -18.31 3.50
CA GLY A 239 7.38 -17.58 3.71
C GLY A 239 7.29 -16.05 3.67
N LEU A 240 6.08 -15.47 3.60
CA LEU A 240 5.88 -14.02 3.61
C LEU A 240 4.87 -13.63 4.68
N LYS A 241 5.23 -12.67 5.52
CA LYS A 241 4.32 -11.94 6.41
C LYS A 241 4.46 -10.47 6.09
N ALA A 242 3.35 -9.80 5.84
CA ALA A 242 3.35 -8.37 5.56
C ALA A 242 2.23 -7.69 6.35
N LYS A 243 2.54 -6.52 6.90
CA LYS A 243 1.58 -5.59 7.46
C LYS A 243 1.43 -4.43 6.49
N ILE A 244 0.20 -4.13 6.08
CA ILE A 244 -0.10 -3.10 5.09
C ILE A 244 -1.05 -2.11 5.73
N LYS A 245 -0.63 -0.85 5.79
CA LYS A 245 -1.48 0.27 6.23
C LYS A 245 -1.79 1.14 5.02
N ILE A 246 -3.05 1.46 4.86
CA ILE A 246 -3.55 2.33 3.79
C ILE A 246 -4.35 3.43 4.44
N THR A 247 -4.03 4.68 4.12
CA THR A 247 -4.81 5.84 4.53
C THR A 247 -5.46 6.44 3.29
N CYS A 248 -6.77 6.59 3.33
CA CYS A 248 -7.54 7.29 2.32
C CYS A 248 -7.92 8.67 2.84
N LYS A 249 -8.00 9.64 1.96
CA LYS A 249 -8.52 10.98 2.23
C LYS A 249 -9.59 11.33 1.21
N GLU A 250 -10.48 12.19 1.59
CA GLU A 250 -11.44 12.79 0.67
C GLU A 250 -10.70 13.71 -0.29
N VAL A 251 -10.51 13.26 -1.54
CA VAL A 251 -9.79 14.00 -2.59
C VAL A 251 -10.74 14.92 -3.39
N GLN A 252 -12.01 14.64 -3.33
CA GLN A 252 -13.12 15.38 -3.89
C GLN A 252 -14.37 15.00 -3.10
N SER A 253 -15.41 15.83 -3.07
CA SER A 253 -16.63 15.58 -2.30
C SER A 253 -17.12 14.13 -2.42
N SER A 254 -17.18 13.42 -1.29
CA SER A 254 -17.58 12.00 -1.18
C SER A 254 -16.70 11.00 -1.96
N VAL A 255 -15.49 11.39 -2.35
CA VAL A 255 -14.53 10.53 -3.06
C VAL A 255 -13.30 10.30 -2.21
N PHE A 256 -13.20 9.12 -1.63
CA PHE A 256 -12.07 8.68 -0.82
C PHE A 256 -11.11 7.83 -1.63
N LEU A 257 -9.84 8.27 -1.72
CA LEU A 257 -8.79 7.54 -2.42
C LEU A 257 -7.55 7.36 -1.53
N PRO A 258 -6.77 6.28 -1.71
CA PRO A 258 -5.53 6.06 -0.98
C PRO A 258 -4.52 7.18 -1.22
N VAL A 259 -4.13 7.92 -0.18
CA VAL A 259 -3.10 8.96 -0.24
C VAL A 259 -1.77 8.50 0.33
N SER A 260 -1.80 7.47 1.18
CA SER A 260 -0.60 6.85 1.75
C SER A 260 -0.76 5.34 1.84
N ILE A 261 0.29 4.63 1.45
CA ILE A 261 0.38 3.17 1.61
C ILE A 261 1.74 2.87 2.23
N THR A 262 1.75 2.19 3.36
CA THR A 262 2.99 1.70 3.97
C THR A 262 2.91 0.20 4.16
N THR A 263 4.04 -0.47 3.93
CA THR A 263 4.14 -1.91 4.11
C THR A 263 5.41 -2.24 4.86
N SER A 264 5.32 -3.11 5.84
CA SER A 264 6.47 -3.78 6.45
C SER A 264 6.32 -5.28 6.27
N SER A 265 7.37 -5.96 5.81
CA SER A 265 7.32 -7.38 5.51
C SER A 265 8.56 -8.12 5.97
N THR A 266 8.36 -9.36 6.38
CA THR A 266 9.40 -10.34 6.64
C THR A 266 9.25 -11.51 5.69
N ILE A 267 10.35 -11.93 5.11
CA ILE A 267 10.44 -13.02 4.15
C ILE A 267 11.31 -14.11 4.78
N ASP A 268 10.81 -15.35 4.80
CA ASP A 268 11.56 -16.54 5.22
C ASP A 268 11.19 -17.70 4.28
N ILE A 269 11.91 -17.82 3.19
CA ILE A 269 11.67 -18.83 2.16
C ILE A 269 12.86 -19.75 2.07
N MET A 270 12.70 -20.99 2.49
CA MET A 270 13.72 -22.03 2.44
C MET A 270 15.04 -21.61 3.14
N GLY A 271 14.95 -20.78 4.20
CA GLY A 271 16.10 -20.27 4.96
C GLY A 271 16.72 -18.99 4.40
N PHE A 272 16.25 -18.45 3.28
CA PHE A 272 16.50 -17.07 2.90
C PHE A 272 15.62 -16.17 3.74
N LYS A 273 16.25 -15.27 4.51
CA LYS A 273 15.53 -14.32 5.33
C LYS A 273 15.83 -12.90 4.86
N ALA A 274 14.79 -12.11 4.77
CA ALA A 274 14.90 -10.70 4.43
C ALA A 274 13.79 -9.89 5.12
N GLU A 275 14.07 -8.62 5.31
CA GLU A 275 13.13 -7.60 5.72
C GLU A 275 12.96 -6.61 4.58
N ALA A 276 11.74 -6.14 4.37
CA ALA A 276 11.48 -5.13 3.38
C ALA A 276 10.40 -4.17 3.88
N SER A 277 10.55 -2.89 3.52
CA SER A 277 9.52 -1.89 3.74
C SER A 277 9.21 -1.13 2.45
N TYR A 278 8.00 -0.57 2.39
CA TYR A 278 7.54 0.19 1.26
C TYR A 278 6.68 1.36 1.74
N LEU A 279 6.90 2.51 1.13
CA LEU A 279 6.10 3.72 1.32
C LEU A 279 5.68 4.26 -0.04
N ALA A 280 4.40 4.56 -0.19
CA ALA A 280 3.87 5.36 -1.28
C ALA A 280 3.15 6.58 -0.72
N ALA A 281 3.50 7.77 -1.19
CA ALA A 281 2.74 9.00 -1.00
C ALA A 281 2.12 9.37 -2.35
N ILE A 282 0.80 9.58 -2.36
CA ILE A 282 0.02 9.76 -3.60
C ILE A 282 -0.71 11.10 -3.52
N HIS A 283 -0.53 11.91 -4.54
CA HIS A 283 -1.20 13.19 -4.68
C HIS A 283 -2.03 13.22 -5.96
N TYR A 284 -3.35 13.22 -5.80
CA TYR A 284 -4.30 13.17 -6.91
C TYR A 284 -4.50 14.56 -7.55
N ARG A 285 -4.64 14.53 -8.88
CA ARG A 285 -5.02 15.67 -9.71
C ARG A 285 -6.08 15.20 -10.71
N GLU A 286 -6.97 16.09 -11.11
CA GLU A 286 -7.95 15.85 -12.21
C GLU A 286 -8.78 14.57 -12.02
N VAL A 287 -9.29 14.32 -10.82
CA VAL A 287 -10.14 13.17 -10.55
C VAL A 287 -11.49 13.34 -11.25
N LYS A 288 -11.85 12.39 -12.12
CA LYS A 288 -13.15 12.33 -12.81
C LYS A 288 -13.93 11.12 -12.31
N THR A 289 -15.15 11.36 -11.90
CA THR A 289 -16.06 10.34 -11.37
C THR A 289 -17.30 10.20 -12.24
N ASP A 290 -17.96 9.06 -12.15
CA ASP A 290 -19.32 8.89 -12.63
C ASP A 290 -20.27 9.28 -11.50
N ILE A 291 -20.40 10.58 -11.27
CA ILE A 291 -21.43 11.07 -10.35
C ILE A 291 -22.75 10.96 -11.11
N GLN A 292 -23.52 9.89 -10.87
CA GLN A 292 -24.96 10.02 -11.04
C GLN A 292 -25.43 10.95 -9.92
N PRO A 293 -25.99 12.14 -10.22
CA PRO A 293 -26.60 12.94 -9.19
C PRO A 293 -27.63 12.05 -8.49
N GLU A 294 -27.56 11.94 -7.17
CA GLU A 294 -28.66 11.36 -6.39
C GLU A 294 -29.88 12.24 -6.72
N THR A 295 -30.69 11.77 -7.63
CA THR A 295 -32.03 12.31 -7.79
C THR A 295 -32.75 12.04 -6.47
N SER A 296 -32.85 13.07 -5.67
CA SER A 296 -33.76 13.12 -4.52
C SER A 296 -35.15 12.87 -5.04
N THR A 297 -35.53 11.64 -5.23
CA THR A 297 -36.89 11.22 -5.47
C THR A 297 -37.52 10.88 -4.15
N ASP A 298 -38.18 11.89 -3.66
CA ASP A 298 -39.47 11.89 -3.01
C ASP A 298 -39.96 10.60 -2.34
N LYS A 299 -40.26 10.80 -1.07
CA LYS A 299 -40.94 9.88 -0.18
C LYS A 299 -42.25 9.42 -0.79
N THR A 300 -42.34 8.19 -1.22
CA THR A 300 -43.60 7.44 -1.22
C THR A 300 -43.32 5.99 -0.86
N THR A 301 -43.52 5.72 0.42
CA THR A 301 -43.60 4.41 1.04
C THR A 301 -44.66 3.54 0.38
N LYS A 302 -44.23 2.47 -0.30
CA LYS A 302 -45.07 1.28 -0.47
C LYS A 302 -44.33 0.08 0.13
N PRO A 303 -44.97 -0.73 0.97
CA PRO A 303 -44.33 -1.89 1.57
C PRO A 303 -44.09 -2.95 0.49
N VAL A 304 -42.80 -3.31 0.33
CA VAL A 304 -42.41 -4.44 -0.53
C VAL A 304 -42.66 -5.72 0.26
N THR A 305 -43.63 -6.48 -0.18
CA THR A 305 -43.94 -7.83 0.27
C THR A 305 -42.74 -8.74 0.02
N VAL A 306 -42.17 -9.28 1.08
CA VAL A 306 -41.07 -10.25 1.00
C VAL A 306 -41.66 -11.58 0.56
N ASN A 307 -41.47 -11.95 -0.69
CA ASN A 307 -41.74 -13.29 -1.18
C ASN A 307 -40.44 -14.09 -1.34
N ALA A 308 -40.43 -15.20 -0.62
CA ALA A 308 -39.74 -16.46 -0.86
C ALA A 308 -38.20 -16.45 -1.03
N VAL A 309 -37.60 -17.06 -0.04
CA VAL A 309 -36.24 -17.58 -0.02
C VAL A 309 -35.97 -18.42 -1.28
N ALA A 310 -35.24 -17.86 -2.24
CA ALA A 310 -34.66 -18.60 -3.33
C ALA A 310 -33.38 -19.28 -2.86
N GLN A 311 -33.29 -20.60 -3.04
CA GLN A 311 -32.10 -21.39 -2.73
C GLN A 311 -30.85 -20.83 -3.41
N PRO A 312 -29.67 -20.87 -2.77
CA PRO A 312 -28.44 -20.32 -3.34
C PRO A 312 -28.01 -21.16 -4.57
N LYS A 313 -28.15 -20.57 -5.75
CA LYS A 313 -27.53 -21.09 -6.96
C LYS A 313 -26.00 -21.10 -6.74
N LYS A 314 -25.36 -22.26 -7.00
CA LYS A 314 -23.90 -22.41 -6.98
C LYS A 314 -23.29 -21.28 -7.82
N HIS A 315 -22.68 -20.30 -7.16
CA HIS A 315 -21.99 -19.20 -7.84
C HIS A 315 -20.78 -19.76 -8.59
N LYS A 316 -20.79 -19.63 -9.92
CA LYS A 316 -19.58 -19.75 -10.73
C LYS A 316 -18.62 -18.68 -10.24
N PHE A 317 -17.39 -19.09 -9.94
CA PHE A 317 -16.27 -18.17 -9.67
C PHE A 317 -16.23 -17.11 -10.77
N GLU A 318 -16.53 -15.84 -10.43
CA GLU A 318 -16.22 -14.74 -11.32
C GLU A 318 -14.70 -14.75 -11.52
N ARG A 319 -14.26 -14.96 -12.74
CA ARG A 319 -12.82 -14.88 -13.06
C ARG A 319 -12.36 -13.48 -12.65
N PRO A 320 -11.19 -13.36 -11.97
CA PRO A 320 -10.65 -12.05 -11.64
C PRO A 320 -10.58 -11.22 -12.93
N ALA A 321 -11.02 -9.97 -12.84
CA ALA A 321 -10.91 -9.04 -13.96
C ALA A 321 -9.47 -9.09 -14.47
N ARG A 322 -9.28 -9.33 -15.78
CA ARG A 322 -7.94 -9.37 -16.37
C ARG A 322 -7.16 -8.17 -15.88
N ILE A 323 -5.95 -8.40 -15.36
CA ILE A 323 -5.01 -7.33 -14.98
C ILE A 323 -5.00 -6.35 -16.13
N GLY A 324 -5.41 -5.11 -15.84
CA GLY A 324 -5.53 -4.09 -16.87
C GLY A 324 -4.18 -3.81 -17.51
N ARG A 325 -4.21 -3.25 -18.69
CA ARG A 325 -2.99 -2.88 -19.43
C ARG A 325 -2.23 -1.85 -18.59
N LYS A 326 -1.07 -2.27 -18.06
CA LYS A 326 -0.12 -1.39 -17.39
C LYS A 326 0.99 -1.09 -18.39
N ASP A 327 1.07 0.15 -18.83
CA ASP A 327 2.18 0.67 -19.61
C ASP A 327 3.05 1.54 -18.71
N THR A 328 4.36 1.33 -18.74
CA THR A 328 5.31 2.10 -17.92
C THR A 328 6.37 2.68 -18.83
N GLN A 329 6.40 3.99 -18.93
CA GLN A 329 7.43 4.74 -19.63
C GLN A 329 8.43 5.26 -18.61
N VAL A 330 9.70 5.25 -18.95
CA VAL A 330 10.78 5.78 -18.12
C VAL A 330 11.35 7.01 -18.84
N ASP A 331 11.40 8.13 -18.14
CA ASP A 331 12.04 9.35 -18.62
C ASP A 331 13.54 9.11 -18.83
N SER A 332 14.10 9.61 -19.93
CA SER A 332 15.52 9.43 -20.27
C SER A 332 16.49 10.02 -19.22
N LEU A 333 16.02 10.95 -18.40
CA LEU A 333 16.74 11.57 -17.31
C LEU A 333 16.41 10.97 -15.94
N ALA A 334 15.56 9.94 -15.86
CA ALA A 334 15.06 9.41 -14.59
C ALA A 334 16.19 9.01 -13.64
N ASP A 335 17.22 8.35 -14.14
CA ASP A 335 18.36 7.86 -13.34
C ASP A 335 19.46 8.94 -13.14
N LYS A 336 19.32 10.13 -13.77
CA LYS A 336 20.32 11.20 -13.76
C LYS A 336 19.93 12.41 -12.91
N ARG A 337 18.84 12.30 -12.13
CA ARG A 337 18.39 13.38 -11.25
C ARG A 337 19.40 13.63 -10.14
N ASP A 338 19.74 14.90 -9.93
CA ASP A 338 20.70 15.34 -8.93
C ASP A 338 20.15 15.31 -7.49
N SER A 339 21.02 15.56 -6.53
CA SER A 339 20.67 15.60 -5.10
C SER A 339 19.65 16.69 -4.78
N LEU A 340 19.71 17.84 -5.48
CA LEU A 340 18.78 18.94 -5.28
C LEU A 340 17.36 18.55 -5.68
N TYR A 341 17.23 17.88 -6.82
CA TYR A 341 15.94 17.33 -7.26
C TYR A 341 15.34 16.40 -6.20
N TRP A 342 16.13 15.44 -5.70
CA TRP A 342 15.68 14.48 -4.70
C TRP A 342 15.28 15.14 -3.39
N THR A 343 16.03 16.14 -2.91
CA THR A 343 15.65 16.89 -1.69
C THR A 343 14.32 17.63 -1.85
N THR A 344 13.96 18.00 -3.09
CA THR A 344 12.70 18.70 -3.37
C THR A 344 11.49 17.78 -3.36
N ILE A 345 11.63 16.54 -3.82
CA ILE A 345 10.50 15.62 -4.00
C ILE A 345 10.30 14.63 -2.87
N ARG A 346 11.30 14.41 -2.03
CA ARG A 346 11.19 13.48 -0.90
C ARG A 346 10.11 13.91 0.06
N SER A 347 9.16 13.03 0.32
CA SER A 347 8.14 13.22 1.36
C SER A 347 8.63 12.82 2.75
N VAL A 348 9.72 12.06 2.82
CA VAL A 348 10.35 11.61 4.07
C VAL A 348 11.86 11.73 3.97
N PRO A 349 12.56 12.14 5.07
CA PRO A 349 14.01 12.23 5.07
C PRO A 349 14.63 10.84 4.92
N LEU A 350 15.86 10.79 4.36
CA LEU A 350 16.63 9.56 4.37
C LEU A 350 17.22 9.32 5.76
N ARG A 351 17.23 8.06 6.16
CA ARG A 351 17.97 7.59 7.33
C ARG A 351 19.47 7.49 7.00
N LEU A 352 20.33 7.52 8.01
CA LEU A 352 21.76 7.41 7.82
C LEU A 352 22.14 6.13 7.04
N GLU A 353 21.55 4.99 7.39
CA GLU A 353 21.76 3.72 6.68
C GLU A 353 21.33 3.77 5.20
N GLU A 354 20.27 4.53 4.88
CA GLU A 354 19.79 4.72 3.51
C GLU A 354 20.76 5.59 2.69
N VAL A 355 21.33 6.63 3.32
CA VAL A 355 22.38 7.46 2.70
C VAL A 355 23.62 6.62 2.44
N GLN A 356 24.06 5.84 3.43
CA GLN A 356 25.22 4.94 3.30
C GLN A 356 25.02 3.90 2.19
N SER A 357 23.80 3.42 2.00
CA SER A 357 23.47 2.48 0.92
C SER A 357 23.70 3.07 -0.47
N TYR A 358 23.34 4.34 -0.68
CA TYR A 358 23.62 5.02 -1.94
C TYR A 358 25.12 5.30 -2.14
N GLN A 359 25.82 5.75 -1.09
CA GLN A 359 27.26 5.99 -1.15
C GLN A 359 28.02 4.70 -1.50
N TYR A 360 27.67 3.58 -0.87
CA TYR A 360 28.27 2.28 -1.18
C TYR A 360 28.14 1.89 -2.65
N LYS A 361 26.96 2.14 -3.27
CA LYS A 361 26.75 1.87 -4.68
C LYS A 361 27.61 2.80 -5.56
N GLU A 362 27.65 4.09 -5.24
CA GLU A 362 28.45 5.08 -5.98
C GLU A 362 29.93 4.74 -5.93
N GLU A 363 30.48 4.36 -4.76
CA GLU A 363 31.87 3.91 -4.60
C GLU A 363 32.15 2.63 -5.42
N LYS A 364 31.23 1.65 -5.40
CA LYS A 364 31.37 0.41 -6.17
C LYS A 364 31.38 0.67 -7.68
N LEU A 365 30.56 1.59 -8.18
CA LEU A 365 30.56 1.99 -9.57
C LEU A 365 31.85 2.73 -9.96
N ALA A 366 32.33 3.65 -9.13
CA ALA A 366 33.57 4.37 -9.38
C ALA A 366 34.79 3.43 -9.45
N LEU A 367 34.85 2.40 -8.57
CA LEU A 367 35.89 1.37 -8.63
C LEU A 367 35.82 0.52 -9.90
N LYS A 368 34.63 0.22 -10.40
CA LYS A 368 34.42 -0.54 -11.65
C LYS A 368 34.88 0.26 -12.87
N ASP A 369 34.62 1.57 -12.91
CA ASP A 369 35.06 2.45 -13.99
C ASP A 369 36.60 2.61 -14.05
N LEU A 370 37.30 2.49 -12.89
CA LEU A 370 38.73 2.52 -12.81
C LEU A 370 39.42 1.21 -13.25
N SER A 371 38.68 0.12 -13.36
CA SER A 371 39.20 -1.21 -13.77
C SER A 371 38.41 -1.79 -14.97
N PRO A 372 38.53 -1.23 -16.17
CA PRO A 372 37.69 -1.63 -17.33
C PRO A 372 37.98 -3.01 -17.92
N GLY A 373 38.80 -3.84 -17.28
CA GLY A 373 39.24 -5.14 -17.80
C GLY A 373 38.55 -6.37 -17.22
N GLU A 374 37.73 -6.27 -16.18
CA GLU A 374 36.98 -7.42 -15.66
C GLU A 374 35.62 -7.55 -16.38
N LYS A 375 35.52 -8.67 -17.13
CA LYS A 375 34.34 -9.07 -17.89
C LYS A 375 33.05 -8.94 -17.04
N SER A 376 32.00 -8.44 -17.68
CA SER A 376 30.59 -8.50 -17.29
C SER A 376 30.34 -9.59 -16.24
N GLU A 377 30.02 -9.19 -15.01
CA GLU A 377 29.71 -10.10 -13.91
C GLU A 377 28.62 -11.07 -14.37
N LYS A 378 28.93 -12.36 -14.41
CA LYS A 378 27.94 -13.42 -14.55
C LYS A 378 26.89 -13.17 -13.48
N LYS A 379 25.60 -13.10 -13.87
CA LYS A 379 24.47 -12.98 -12.95
C LYS A 379 24.72 -13.89 -11.76
N THR A 380 24.85 -13.33 -10.57
CA THR A 380 25.19 -14.09 -9.37
C THR A 380 24.11 -15.14 -9.12
N ALA A 381 24.51 -16.37 -8.79
CA ALA A 381 23.56 -17.46 -8.50
C ALA A 381 22.57 -17.05 -7.40
N VAL A 382 23.03 -16.28 -6.45
CA VAL A 382 22.21 -15.74 -5.34
C VAL A 382 21.20 -14.68 -5.84
N GLY A 383 21.62 -13.77 -6.72
CA GLY A 383 20.72 -12.77 -7.31
C GLY A 383 19.61 -13.44 -8.16
N GLN A 384 19.92 -14.51 -8.89
CA GLN A 384 18.93 -15.27 -9.66
C GLN A 384 17.94 -15.99 -8.74
N VAL A 385 18.40 -16.59 -7.65
CA VAL A 385 17.54 -17.27 -6.67
C VAL A 385 16.65 -16.26 -5.97
N LEU A 386 17.20 -15.12 -5.52
CA LEU A 386 16.42 -14.07 -4.88
C LEU A 386 15.37 -13.49 -5.82
N ASN A 387 15.71 -13.21 -7.07
CA ASN A 387 14.77 -12.71 -8.06
C ASN A 387 13.63 -13.71 -8.31
N THR A 388 13.94 -15.02 -8.34
CA THR A 388 12.93 -16.08 -8.48
C THR A 388 12.04 -16.19 -7.24
N ILE A 389 12.60 -16.03 -6.04
CA ILE A 389 11.88 -16.13 -4.76
C ILE A 389 11.01 -14.89 -4.53
N MET A 390 11.55 -13.70 -4.77
CA MET A 390 10.84 -12.44 -4.50
C MET A 390 9.73 -12.13 -5.51
N TRP A 391 9.88 -12.56 -6.77
CA TRP A 391 8.99 -12.17 -7.86
C TRP A 391 8.25 -13.34 -8.52
N GLY A 392 8.41 -14.56 -7.99
CA GLY A 392 7.63 -15.72 -8.40
C GLY A 392 7.61 -15.94 -9.90
N LYS A 393 8.74 -16.30 -10.51
CA LYS A 393 8.67 -16.91 -11.85
C LYS A 393 7.89 -18.22 -11.71
N THR A 394 6.64 -18.20 -12.11
CA THR A 394 5.87 -19.42 -12.33
C THR A 394 6.66 -20.26 -13.35
N PHE A 395 7.22 -21.38 -12.90
CA PHE A 395 7.72 -22.40 -13.79
C PHE A 395 6.53 -22.89 -14.62
N ARG A 396 6.41 -22.39 -15.86
CA ARG A 396 5.63 -23.09 -16.87
C ARG A 396 6.45 -24.33 -17.22
N THR A 397 6.10 -25.47 -16.64
CA THR A 397 6.47 -26.76 -17.19
C THR A 397 5.82 -26.83 -18.56
N SER A 398 6.61 -26.67 -19.59
CA SER A 398 6.24 -26.99 -20.95
C SER A 398 6.11 -28.53 -21.03
N ASN A 399 4.88 -29.03 -20.86
CA ASN A 399 4.59 -30.37 -21.33
C ASN A 399 4.60 -30.29 -22.86
N LYS A 400 5.73 -30.68 -23.45
CA LYS A 400 5.76 -31.18 -24.81
C LYS A 400 5.20 -32.60 -24.77
N ASN A 401 4.01 -32.77 -25.30
CA ASN A 401 3.53 -33.92 -26.06
C ASN A 401 2.49 -33.43 -27.05
#